data_d21815d4307cb8e2af61b83885f9f75d
#
_entry.id   d21815d4307cb8e2af61b83885f9f75d
#
_cell.length_a   1.000
_cell.length_b   1.000
_cell.length_c   1.000
_cell.angle_alpha   90.00
_cell.angle_beta   90.00
_cell.angle_gamma   90.00
#
_symmetry.space_group_name_H-M   'P 1'
#
loop_
_entity.id
_entity.type
_entity.pdbx_description
1 polymer ?
#
loop_
_entity_poly.entity_id
_entity_poly.type
_entity_poly.pdbx_seq_one_letter_code
_entity_poly.pdbx_strand_id
1 'polypeptide(L)' 'MAREAHLEAAKHHIEAASKHLAAVGKYNQGDIHGAERHSEEAWVASQVADGKSVEAHRMATMALKMKLV' A
#
# COMPACT_ATOMS: atom_id res chain seq x y z
N MET A 1 15.01 5.82 9.80
CA MET A 1 13.96 5.40 10.72
C MET A 1 12.58 5.85 10.19
N ALA A 2 12.08 7.01 10.57
CA ALA A 2 10.77 7.45 10.05
C ALA A 2 10.80 7.64 8.53
N ARG A 3 11.88 8.21 8.00
CA ARG A 3 12.03 8.41 6.56
C ARG A 3 11.96 7.09 5.80
N GLU A 4 12.67 6.08 6.26
CA GLU A 4 12.69 4.76 5.62
C GLU A 4 11.35 4.05 5.75
N ALA A 5 10.65 4.24 6.86
CA ALA A 5 9.32 3.68 7.05
C ALA A 5 8.32 4.29 6.07
N HIS A 6 8.40 5.60 5.84
CA HIS A 6 7.56 6.27 4.84
C HIS A 6 7.88 5.80 3.43
N LEU A 7 9.17 5.58 3.14
CA LEU A 7 9.59 5.08 1.84
C LEU A 7 9.03 3.67 1.58
N GLU A 8 9.08 2.81 2.60
CA GLU A 8 8.49 1.47 2.53
C GLU A 8 6.98 1.53 2.31
N ALA A 9 6.30 2.42 3.04
CA ALA A 9 4.86 2.61 2.87
C ALA A 9 4.53 3.05 1.45
N ALA A 10 5.30 3.99 0.91
CA ALA A 10 5.09 4.47 -0.46
C ALA A 10 5.24 3.34 -1.48
N LYS A 11 6.25 2.49 -1.33
CA LYS A 11 6.46 1.35 -2.22
C LYS A 11 5.28 0.39 -2.20
N HIS A 12 4.75 0.08 -1.02
CA HIS A 12 3.61 -0.81 -0.90
C HIS A 12 2.33 -0.19 -1.47
N HIS A 13 2.15 1.12 -1.32
CA HIS A 13 1.00 1.81 -1.92
C HIS A 13 1.10 1.81 -3.45
N ILE A 14 2.30 1.98 -4.01
CA ILE A 14 2.52 1.89 -5.46
C ILE A 14 2.18 0.48 -5.95
N GLU A 15 2.60 -0.55 -5.23
CA GLU A 15 2.30 -1.93 -5.57
C GLU A 15 0.78 -2.18 -5.56
N ALA A 16 0.09 -1.69 -4.53
CA ALA A 16 -1.37 -1.83 -4.44
C ALA A 16 -2.05 -1.13 -5.62
N ALA A 17 -1.61 0.08 -5.97
CA ALA A 17 -2.14 0.80 -7.12
C ALA A 17 -1.95 0.01 -8.42
N SER A 18 -0.78 -0.60 -8.60
CA SER A 18 -0.48 -1.43 -9.76
C SER A 18 -1.43 -2.63 -9.86
N LYS A 19 -1.73 -3.27 -8.73
CA LYS A 19 -2.67 -4.40 -8.69
C LYS A 19 -4.08 -3.97 -9.05
N HIS A 20 -4.52 -2.80 -8.57
CA HIS A 20 -5.81 -2.25 -8.94
C HIS A 20 -5.89 -1.97 -10.44
N LEU A 21 -4.83 -1.41 -11.02
CA LEU A 21 -4.79 -1.15 -12.47
C LEU A 21 -4.84 -2.44 -13.27
N ALA A 22 -4.22 -3.50 -12.78
CA ALA A 22 -4.28 -4.81 -13.43
C ALA A 22 -5.72 -5.33 -13.47
N ALA A 23 -6.49 -5.13 -12.40
CA ALA A 23 -7.91 -5.49 -12.38
C ALA A 23 -8.70 -4.70 -13.43
N VAL A 24 -8.45 -3.40 -13.55
CA VAL A 24 -9.07 -2.56 -14.58
C VAL A 24 -8.79 -3.13 -15.97
N GLY A 25 -7.54 -3.48 -16.25
CA GLY A 25 -7.15 -4.06 -17.53
C GLY A 25 -7.93 -5.34 -17.84
N LYS A 26 -8.14 -6.19 -16.85
CA LYS A 26 -8.91 -7.42 -17.03
C LYS A 26 -10.39 -7.14 -17.30
N TYR A 27 -10.97 -6.18 -16.58
CA TYR A 27 -12.35 -5.77 -16.87
C TYR A 27 -12.49 -5.24 -18.29
N ASN A 28 -11.52 -4.45 -18.75
CA ASN A 28 -11.53 -3.92 -20.12
C ASN A 28 -11.46 -5.02 -21.17
N GLN A 29 -10.84 -6.15 -20.85
CA GLN A 29 -10.76 -7.31 -21.74
C GLN A 29 -11.99 -8.22 -21.64
N GLY A 30 -12.90 -7.95 -20.70
CA GLY A 30 -14.03 -8.81 -20.44
C GLY A 30 -13.67 -10.07 -19.65
N ASP A 31 -12.47 -10.15 -19.11
CA ASP A 31 -11.98 -11.30 -18.32
C ASP A 31 -12.38 -11.10 -16.85
N ILE A 32 -13.59 -11.55 -16.52
CA ILE A 32 -14.17 -11.36 -15.20
C ILE A 32 -13.41 -12.18 -14.14
N HIS A 33 -13.04 -13.40 -14.47
CA HIS A 33 -12.29 -14.24 -13.52
C HIS A 33 -10.90 -13.69 -13.24
N GLY A 34 -10.22 -13.20 -14.28
CA GLY A 34 -8.94 -12.55 -14.12
C GLY A 34 -9.04 -11.26 -13.31
N ALA A 35 -10.10 -10.48 -13.55
CA ALA A 35 -10.36 -9.26 -12.81
C ALA A 35 -10.57 -9.55 -11.33
N GLU A 36 -11.35 -10.58 -11.00
CA GLU A 36 -11.60 -10.97 -9.60
C GLU A 36 -10.30 -11.36 -8.90
N ARG A 37 -9.45 -12.14 -9.57
CA ARG A 37 -8.17 -12.54 -9.00
C ARG A 37 -7.27 -11.34 -8.72
N HIS A 38 -7.17 -10.42 -9.66
CA HIS A 38 -6.37 -9.20 -9.46
C HIS A 38 -6.98 -8.29 -8.41
N SER A 39 -8.32 -8.26 -8.30
CA SER A 39 -9.01 -7.51 -7.26
C SER A 39 -8.63 -8.03 -5.86
N GLU A 40 -8.58 -9.34 -5.70
CA GLU A 40 -8.19 -9.95 -4.44
C GLU A 40 -6.75 -9.63 -4.09
N GLU A 41 -5.84 -9.72 -5.07
CA GLU A 41 -4.43 -9.35 -4.88
C GLU A 41 -4.30 -7.87 -4.50
N ALA A 42 -5.08 -7.01 -5.12
CA ALA A 42 -5.07 -5.58 -4.84
C ALA A 42 -5.56 -5.30 -3.41
N TRP A 43 -6.58 -6.02 -2.97
CA TRP A 43 -7.10 -5.88 -1.61
C TRP A 43 -6.03 -6.25 -0.57
N VAL A 44 -5.36 -7.38 -0.77
CA VAL A 44 -4.28 -7.81 0.13
C VAL A 44 -3.14 -6.80 0.13
N ALA A 45 -2.72 -6.35 -1.05
CA ALA A 45 -1.65 -5.36 -1.17
C ALA A 45 -2.02 -4.04 -0.47
N SER A 46 -3.29 -3.63 -0.56
CA SER A 46 -3.79 -2.42 0.10
C SER A 46 -3.73 -2.55 1.62
N GLN A 47 -4.05 -3.71 2.17
CA GLN A 47 -3.96 -3.94 3.60
C GLN A 47 -2.52 -3.88 4.09
N VAL A 48 -1.59 -4.44 3.35
CA VAL A 48 -0.16 -4.36 3.68
C VAL A 48 0.29 -2.91 3.66
N ALA A 49 -0.10 -2.16 2.62
CA ALA A 49 0.26 -0.75 2.48
C ALA A 49 -0.29 0.08 3.66
N ASP A 50 -1.53 -0.17 4.05
CA ASP A 50 -2.15 0.53 5.17
C ASP A 50 -1.40 0.25 6.47
N GLY A 51 -0.98 -0.99 6.70
CA GLY A 51 -0.18 -1.35 7.86
C GLY A 51 1.16 -0.63 7.88
N LYS A 52 1.80 -0.50 6.72
CA LYS A 52 3.06 0.25 6.59
C LYS A 52 2.85 1.74 6.87
N SER A 53 1.72 2.29 6.47
CA SER A 53 1.39 3.69 6.76
C SER A 53 1.21 3.93 8.25
N VAL A 54 0.53 3.03 8.94
CA VAL A 54 0.36 3.11 10.39
C VAL A 54 1.72 3.10 11.09
N GLU A 55 2.58 2.19 10.69
CA GLU A 55 3.92 2.09 11.25
C GLU A 55 4.75 3.35 10.99
N ALA A 56 4.70 3.88 9.77
CA ALA A 56 5.43 5.08 9.41
C ALA A 56 4.97 6.28 10.24
N HIS A 57 3.66 6.42 10.42
CA HIS A 57 3.10 7.50 11.24
C HIS A 57 3.53 7.38 12.69
N ARG A 58 3.50 6.16 13.23
CA ARG A 58 3.95 5.90 14.60
C ARG A 58 5.40 6.30 14.79
N MET A 59 6.27 5.94 13.85
CA MET A 59 7.68 6.28 13.90
C MET A 59 7.91 7.80 13.81
N ALA A 60 7.13 8.48 12.97
CA ALA A 60 7.21 9.92 12.85
C ALA A 60 6.81 10.61 14.16
N THR A 61 5.74 10.11 14.81
CA THR A 61 5.29 10.65 16.09
C THR A 61 6.34 10.44 17.18
N MET A 62 6.94 9.26 17.22
CA MET A 62 8.00 8.95 18.18
C MET A 62 9.22 9.84 17.97
N ALA A 63 9.63 10.04 16.71
CA ALA A 63 10.77 10.88 16.38
C ALA A 63 10.54 12.33 16.83
N LEU A 64 9.31 12.85 16.65
CA LEU A 64 8.96 14.19 17.10
C LEU A 64 9.04 14.29 18.61
N LYS A 65 8.49 13.30 19.33
CA LYS A 65 8.53 13.29 20.80
C LYS A 65 9.97 13.27 21.32
N MET A 66 10.83 12.49 20.71
CA MET A 66 12.25 12.41 21.09
C MET A 66 12.95 13.74 20.87
N LYS A 67 12.61 14.45 19.82
CA LYS A 67 13.21 15.76 19.53
C LYS A 67 12.78 16.82 20.53
N LEU A 68 11.54 16.73 21.03
CA LEU A 68 10.98 17.71 21.97
C LEU A 68 11.45 17.49 23.42
N VAL A 69 11.97 16.34 23.73
CA VAL A 69 12.55 16.02 25.05
C VAL A 69 14.01 16.39 25.08
#